data_cf98592a0d1bb35cb2be3d9e16fceff4
#
_entry.id   cf98592a0d1bb35cb2be3d9e16fceff4
#
_cell.length_a   1.000
_cell.length_b   1.000
_cell.length_c   1.000
_cell.angle_alpha   90.00
_cell.angle_beta   90.00
_cell.angle_gamma   90.00
#
_symmetry.space_group_name_H-M   'P 1'
#
loop_
_entity.id
_entity.type
_entity.pdbx_description
1 polymer ?
#
loop_
_entity_poly.entity_id
_entity_poly.type
_entity_poly.pdbx_seq_one_letter_code
_entity_poly.pdbx_strand_id
1 'polypeptide(L)'
;CTFVGLVRDMGGPGATGEEIRGMTLEHYPGMTEKALQTIDTEAQARWPLEATLIIHRYGRLEPGDQVVLVAAASGHREAAFEACHFLIDWLKTKAPFWKLEDSSSGGQWVDARDSDDAAAARWMHAGNKSSEAAE
;
A
#
# COMPACT_ATOMS: atom_id res chain seq x y z
N CYS A 1 -0.93 -10.74 11.10
CA CYS A 1 0.10 -9.78 10.66
C CYS A 1 -0.50 -8.38 10.59
N THR A 2 0.28 -7.41 10.99
CA THR A 2 -0.10 -5.98 10.88
C THR A 2 1.09 -5.19 10.35
N PHE A 3 0.84 -4.36 9.36
CA PHE A 3 1.80 -3.41 8.82
C PHE A 3 1.29 -1.98 9.02
N VAL A 4 2.17 -1.10 9.47
CA VAL A 4 1.90 0.34 9.59
C VAL A 4 2.91 1.07 8.73
N GLY A 5 2.41 1.85 7.75
CA GLY A 5 3.23 2.72 6.93
C GLY A 5 3.29 4.13 7.53
N LEU A 6 4.48 4.69 7.55
CA LEU A 6 4.74 6.05 8.01
C LEU A 6 5.11 6.95 6.83
N VAL A 7 4.78 8.21 6.95
CA VAL A 7 5.33 9.23 6.06
C VAL A 7 6.83 9.34 6.34
N ARG A 8 7.65 9.08 5.31
CA ARG A 8 9.10 9.14 5.44
C ARG A 8 9.56 10.59 5.54
N ASP A 9 10.57 10.80 6.38
CA ASP A 9 11.41 11.99 6.29
C ASP A 9 12.29 11.83 5.05
N MET A 10 12.02 12.63 4.02
CA MET A 10 12.70 12.52 2.73
C MET A 10 14.05 13.29 2.69
N GLY A 11 14.50 13.79 3.81
CA GLY A 11 15.80 14.45 3.98
C GLY A 11 17.01 13.51 4.08
N GLY A 12 16.92 12.27 3.61
CA GLY A 12 18.02 11.29 3.61
C GLY A 12 19.17 11.63 2.66
N PRO A 13 20.36 11.05 2.85
CA PRO A 13 21.51 11.26 1.98
C PRO A 13 21.21 10.80 0.55
N GLY A 14 21.18 11.75 -0.40
CA GLY A 14 20.81 11.55 -1.79
C GLY A 14 19.57 12.31 -2.23
N ALA A 15 18.82 12.89 -1.32
CA ALA A 15 17.79 13.86 -1.65
C ALA A 15 18.46 15.15 -2.16
N THR A 16 17.86 15.77 -3.16
CA THR A 16 18.36 16.98 -3.83
C THR A 16 18.30 18.25 -2.94
N GLY A 17 18.67 18.16 -1.67
CA GLY A 17 18.81 19.31 -0.78
C GLY A 17 17.55 20.06 -0.39
N GLU A 18 16.38 19.64 -0.86
CA GLU A 18 15.10 20.24 -0.48
C GLU A 18 14.47 19.48 0.69
N GLU A 19 14.24 20.18 1.77
CA GLU A 19 13.56 19.68 2.95
C GLU A 19 12.07 19.50 2.63
N ILE A 20 11.59 18.26 2.60
CA ILE A 20 10.16 17.98 2.45
C ILE A 20 9.49 18.22 3.81
N ARG A 21 8.62 19.21 3.84
CA ARG A 21 7.91 19.64 5.05
C ARG A 21 6.64 18.87 5.33
N GLY A 22 6.17 18.09 4.34
CA GLY A 22 4.98 17.27 4.44
C GLY A 22 4.48 16.82 3.08
N MET A 23 3.40 16.07 3.09
CA MET A 23 2.72 15.67 1.87
C MET A 23 1.21 15.76 2.04
N THR A 24 0.51 15.94 0.93
CA THR A 24 -0.94 15.82 0.89
C THR A 24 -1.30 14.63 0.01
N LEU A 25 -2.11 13.72 0.55
CA LEU A 25 -2.69 12.62 -0.22
C LEU A 25 -4.13 12.99 -0.59
N GLU A 26 -4.40 12.95 -1.87
CA GLU A 26 -5.75 13.05 -2.40
C GLU A 26 -6.27 11.68 -2.80
N HIS A 27 -7.54 11.43 -2.54
CA HIS A 27 -8.21 10.21 -2.95
C HIS A 27 -9.40 10.55 -3.86
N TYR A 28 -9.91 9.56 -4.55
CA TYR A 28 -11.11 9.70 -5.37
C TYR A 28 -12.30 9.08 -4.64
N PRO A 29 -13.19 9.90 -4.03
CA PRO A 29 -14.31 9.36 -3.25
C PRO A 29 -15.16 8.38 -4.05
N GLY A 30 -15.48 7.25 -3.44
CA GLY A 30 -16.20 6.15 -4.09
C GLY A 30 -15.31 5.20 -4.90
N MET A 31 -14.41 5.71 -5.74
CA MET A 31 -13.49 4.86 -6.52
C MET A 31 -12.37 4.28 -5.65
N THR A 32 -11.81 5.06 -4.74
CA THR A 32 -10.76 4.59 -3.84
C THR A 32 -11.29 3.49 -2.93
N GLU A 33 -12.44 3.68 -2.30
CA GLU A 33 -13.06 2.69 -1.44
C GLU A 33 -13.38 1.40 -2.21
N LYS A 34 -13.89 1.52 -3.43
CA LYS A 34 -14.18 0.38 -4.30
C LYS A 34 -12.90 -0.37 -4.69
N ALA A 35 -11.81 0.36 -4.98
CA ALA A 35 -10.53 -0.25 -5.27
C ALA A 35 -9.97 -1.01 -4.06
N LEU A 36 -10.04 -0.45 -2.87
CA LEU A 36 -9.64 -1.11 -1.63
C LEU A 36 -10.45 -2.38 -1.37
N GLN A 37 -11.76 -2.33 -1.58
CA GLN A 37 -12.63 -3.50 -1.46
C GLN A 37 -12.30 -4.60 -2.48
N THR A 38 -11.96 -4.23 -3.70
CA THR A 38 -11.54 -5.18 -4.74
C THR A 38 -10.23 -5.87 -4.36
N ILE A 39 -9.26 -5.12 -3.84
CA ILE A 39 -7.98 -5.64 -3.36
C ILE A 39 -8.19 -6.61 -2.19
N ASP A 40 -9.04 -6.24 -1.25
CA ASP A 40 -9.39 -7.09 -0.10
C ASP A 40 -10.06 -8.40 -0.53
N THR A 41 -11.04 -8.31 -1.41
CA THR A 41 -11.73 -9.49 -1.97
C THR A 41 -10.75 -10.44 -2.66
N GLU A 42 -9.80 -9.90 -3.41
CA GLU A 42 -8.75 -10.69 -4.07
C GLU A 42 -7.83 -11.39 -3.04
N ALA A 43 -7.46 -10.71 -1.97
CA ALA A 43 -6.67 -11.32 -0.90
C ALA A 43 -7.41 -12.49 -0.24
N GLN A 44 -8.69 -12.32 0.04
CA GLN A 44 -9.53 -13.36 0.63
C GLN A 44 -9.75 -14.56 -0.30
N ALA A 45 -9.71 -14.33 -1.61
CA ALA A 45 -9.77 -15.41 -2.59
C ALA A 45 -8.48 -16.23 -2.69
N ARG A 46 -7.32 -15.61 -2.38
CA ARG A 46 -6.00 -16.24 -2.49
C ARG A 46 -5.58 -17.01 -1.25
N TRP A 47 -5.98 -16.54 -0.07
CA TRP A 47 -5.54 -17.11 1.21
C TRP A 47 -6.73 -17.38 2.14
N PRO A 48 -6.61 -18.40 3.02
CA PRO A 48 -7.62 -18.68 4.04
C PRO A 48 -7.53 -17.64 5.17
N LEU A 49 -8.16 -16.50 5.01
CA LEU A 49 -8.14 -15.39 5.95
C LEU A 49 -9.39 -15.40 6.82
N GLU A 50 -9.21 -15.15 8.13
CA GLU A 50 -10.29 -14.97 9.09
C GLU A 50 -10.81 -13.52 9.08
N ALA A 51 -9.89 -12.57 8.92
CA ALA A 51 -10.21 -11.14 8.86
C ALA A 51 -9.12 -10.35 8.17
N THR A 52 -9.52 -9.22 7.59
CA THR A 52 -8.64 -8.21 7.01
C THR A 52 -9.08 -6.83 7.46
N LEU A 53 -8.14 -5.91 7.53
CA LEU A 53 -8.40 -4.50 7.80
C LEU A 53 -7.45 -3.64 7.00
N ILE A 54 -7.99 -2.65 6.30
CA ILE A 54 -7.24 -1.62 5.60
C ILE A 54 -7.75 -0.26 6.06
N ILE A 55 -6.87 0.54 6.65
CA ILE A 55 -7.15 1.94 7.00
C ILE A 55 -6.12 2.79 6.28
N HIS A 56 -6.57 3.70 5.45
CA HIS A 56 -5.69 4.62 4.73
C HIS A 56 -6.12 6.06 4.99
N ARG A 57 -5.17 6.89 5.45
CA ARG A 57 -5.39 8.31 5.64
C ARG A 57 -5.26 9.05 4.31
N TYR A 58 -5.92 10.18 4.23
CA TYR A 58 -5.80 11.17 3.15
C TYR A 58 -5.75 12.58 3.75
N GLY A 59 -5.48 13.59 2.93
CA GLY A 59 -5.29 14.96 3.36
C GLY A 59 -3.85 15.23 3.74
N ARG A 60 -3.62 16.28 4.50
CA ARG A 60 -2.28 16.72 4.93
C ARG A 60 -1.68 15.77 5.93
N LEU A 61 -0.44 15.36 5.68
CA LEU A 61 0.37 14.49 6.53
C LEU A 61 1.78 15.08 6.69
N GLU A 62 2.34 14.91 7.87
CA GLU A 62 3.70 15.34 8.18
C GLU A 62 4.67 14.14 8.27
N PRO A 63 5.99 14.36 8.13
CA PRO A 63 6.97 13.30 8.34
C PRO A 63 6.78 12.62 9.70
N GLY A 64 6.75 11.29 9.70
CA GLY A 64 6.50 10.48 10.88
C GLY A 64 5.02 10.15 11.14
N ASP A 65 4.09 10.81 10.46
CA ASP A 65 2.67 10.45 10.57
C ASP A 65 2.40 9.04 10.06
N GLN A 66 1.49 8.34 10.73
CA GLN A 66 0.97 7.06 10.25
C GLN A 66 0.02 7.31 9.08
N VAL A 67 0.29 6.71 7.93
CA VAL A 67 -0.49 6.91 6.70
C VAL A 67 -1.40 5.74 6.37
N VAL A 68 -0.95 4.53 6.64
CA VAL A 68 -1.69 3.31 6.32
C VAL A 68 -1.51 2.26 7.40
N LEU A 69 -2.58 1.54 7.69
CA LEU A 69 -2.56 0.31 8.48
C LEU A 69 -3.21 -0.79 7.65
N VAL A 70 -2.49 -1.90 7.52
CA VAL A 70 -3.00 -3.13 6.90
C VAL A 70 -2.84 -4.25 7.91
N ALA A 71 -3.90 -5.02 8.12
CA ALA A 71 -3.86 -6.19 8.97
C ALA A 71 -4.52 -7.38 8.27
N ALA A 72 -3.96 -8.57 8.48
CA ALA A 72 -4.51 -9.82 8.02
C ALA A 72 -4.40 -10.87 9.13
N ALA A 73 -5.49 -11.55 9.40
CA ALA A 73 -5.58 -12.63 10.38
C ALA A 73 -5.87 -13.95 9.66
N SER A 74 -5.13 -14.99 10.03
CA SER A 74 -5.32 -16.36 9.54
C SER A 74 -4.89 -17.36 10.60
N GLY A 75 -5.46 -18.55 10.56
CA GLY A 75 -4.96 -19.69 11.34
C GLY A 75 -3.54 -20.14 10.91
N HIS A 76 -3.09 -19.70 9.73
CA HIS A 76 -1.79 -20.01 9.17
C HIS A 76 -0.93 -18.75 9.03
N ARG A 77 0.20 -18.71 9.76
CA ARG A 77 1.08 -17.53 9.77
C ARG A 77 1.56 -17.12 8.38
N GLU A 78 1.85 -18.07 7.51
CA GLU A 78 2.32 -17.83 6.15
C GLU A 78 1.26 -17.06 5.33
N ALA A 79 0.01 -17.52 5.38
CA ALA A 79 -1.12 -16.83 4.74
C ALA A 79 -1.31 -15.40 5.27
N ALA A 80 -1.17 -15.19 6.58
CA ALA A 80 -1.29 -13.86 7.17
C ALA A 80 -0.17 -12.91 6.71
N PHE A 81 1.08 -13.39 6.65
CA PHE A 81 2.21 -12.58 6.17
C PHE A 81 2.11 -12.27 4.68
N GLU A 82 1.80 -13.26 3.85
CA GLU A 82 1.68 -13.09 2.41
C GLU A 82 0.51 -12.18 2.05
N ALA A 83 -0.65 -12.36 2.68
CA ALA A 83 -1.81 -11.51 2.45
C ALA A 83 -1.55 -10.05 2.85
N CYS A 84 -0.92 -9.82 3.99
CA CYS A 84 -0.54 -8.48 4.44
C CYS A 84 0.43 -7.80 3.43
N HIS A 85 1.41 -8.54 2.95
CA HIS A 85 2.36 -8.06 1.94
C HIS A 85 1.66 -7.76 0.60
N PHE A 86 0.80 -8.65 0.13
CA PHE A 86 0.00 -8.45 -1.07
C PHE A 86 -0.88 -7.21 -0.98
N LEU A 87 -1.61 -7.04 0.13
CA LEU A 87 -2.49 -5.91 0.35
C LEU A 87 -1.74 -4.59 0.24
N ILE A 88 -0.55 -4.47 0.85
CA ILE A 88 0.22 -3.23 0.77
C ILE A 88 0.81 -2.98 -0.62
N ASP A 89 1.28 -4.01 -1.32
CA ASP A 89 1.83 -3.88 -2.67
C ASP A 89 0.75 -3.43 -3.66
N TRP A 90 -0.43 -4.02 -3.59
CA TRP A 90 -1.53 -3.66 -4.49
C TRP A 90 -2.17 -2.31 -4.12
N LEU A 91 -2.23 -1.99 -2.84
CA LEU A 91 -2.71 -0.70 -2.40
C LEU A 91 -1.88 0.46 -2.98
N LYS A 92 -0.57 0.30 -3.03
CA LYS A 92 0.34 1.31 -3.60
C LYS A 92 0.19 1.49 -5.11
N THR A 93 -0.26 0.48 -5.84
CA THR A 93 -0.31 0.49 -7.31
C THR A 93 -1.73 0.55 -7.87
N LYS A 94 -2.70 -0.03 -7.18
CA LYS A 94 -4.08 -0.19 -7.68
C LYS A 94 -5.07 0.80 -7.06
N ALA A 95 -4.79 1.34 -5.88
CA ALA A 95 -5.66 2.32 -5.25
C ALA A 95 -5.38 3.73 -5.79
N PRO A 96 -6.41 4.49 -6.19
CA PRO A 96 -6.23 5.82 -6.75
C PRO A 96 -5.98 6.86 -5.64
N PHE A 97 -4.73 6.96 -5.21
CA PHE A 97 -4.21 8.03 -4.36
C PHE A 97 -3.20 8.86 -5.13
N TRP A 98 -3.32 10.19 -5.02
CA TRP A 98 -2.36 11.13 -5.57
C TRP A 98 -1.57 11.77 -4.44
N LYS A 99 -0.26 11.85 -4.63
CA LYS A 99 0.67 12.40 -3.65
C LYS A 99 1.21 13.73 -4.13
N LEU A 100 0.93 14.78 -3.37
CA LEU A 100 1.53 16.10 -3.52
C LEU A 100 2.58 16.29 -2.42
N GLU A 101 3.84 16.44 -2.77
CA GLU A 101 4.91 16.76 -1.82
C GLU A 101 5.09 18.26 -1.71
N ASP A 102 5.13 18.77 -0.47
CA ASP A 102 5.46 20.15 -0.17
C ASP A 102 6.96 20.27 0.07
N SER A 103 7.65 20.91 -0.87
CA SER A 103 9.04 21.29 -0.71
C SER A 103 9.19 22.80 -0.48
N SER A 104 10.41 23.21 -0.13
CA SER A 104 10.75 24.63 0.01
C SER A 104 10.56 25.44 -1.29
N SER A 105 10.53 24.79 -2.45
CA SER A 105 10.31 25.38 -3.78
C SER A 105 8.84 25.36 -4.28
N GLY A 106 7.92 24.73 -3.52
CA GLY A 106 6.50 24.59 -3.87
C GLY A 106 6.02 23.14 -3.90
N GLY A 107 4.72 22.95 -4.14
CA GLY A 107 4.11 21.61 -4.23
C GLY A 107 4.43 20.92 -5.55
N GLN A 108 4.82 19.64 -5.49
CA GLN A 108 5.07 18.81 -6.67
C GLN A 108 4.31 17.48 -6.59
N TRP A 109 3.59 17.16 -7.66
CA TRP A 109 2.96 15.84 -7.80
C TRP A 109 4.02 14.76 -8.02
N VAL A 110 3.91 13.66 -7.28
CA VAL A 110 4.85 12.54 -7.36
C VAL A 110 4.17 11.35 -8.00
N ASP A 111 4.78 10.85 -9.07
CA ASP A 111 4.34 9.62 -9.73
C ASP A 111 4.66 8.37 -8.90
N ALA A 112 3.93 7.28 -9.19
CA ALA A 112 4.22 5.97 -8.62
C ALA A 112 5.66 5.55 -8.94
N ARG A 113 6.32 4.86 -8.00
CA ARG A 113 7.68 4.38 -8.20
C ARG A 113 7.69 3.08 -9.00
N ASP A 114 8.64 2.91 -9.91
CA ASP A 114 8.85 1.67 -10.66
C ASP A 114 9.02 0.45 -9.74
N SER A 115 9.59 0.65 -8.54
CA SER A 115 9.72 -0.40 -7.52
C SER A 115 8.37 -0.91 -7.01
N ASP A 116 7.36 -0.06 -6.97
CA ASP A 116 6.02 -0.44 -6.50
C ASP A 116 5.29 -1.27 -7.58
N ASP A 117 5.47 -0.94 -8.86
CA ASP A 117 4.96 -1.74 -9.98
C ASP A 117 5.60 -3.12 -10.04
N ALA A 118 6.92 -3.20 -9.85
CA ALA A 118 7.65 -4.47 -9.77
C ALA A 118 7.19 -5.32 -8.58
N ALA A 119 6.92 -4.71 -7.44
CA ALA A 119 6.39 -5.40 -6.26
C ALA A 119 4.98 -5.96 -6.51
N ALA A 120 4.10 -5.20 -7.17
CA ALA A 120 2.77 -5.66 -7.54
C ALA A 120 2.82 -6.80 -8.59
N ALA A 121 3.73 -6.74 -9.54
CA ALA A 121 3.88 -7.72 -10.62
C ALA A 121 4.19 -9.14 -10.12
N ARG A 122 4.87 -9.30 -8.97
CA ARG A 122 5.14 -10.62 -8.37
C ARG A 122 3.87 -11.42 -8.08
N TRP A 123 2.79 -10.73 -7.76
CA TRP A 123 1.51 -11.34 -7.40
C TRP A 123 0.66 -11.74 -8.60
N MET A 124 0.99 -11.28 -9.80
CA MET A 124 0.29 -11.69 -11.03
C MET A 124 0.63 -13.13 -11.43
N HIS A 125 1.82 -13.61 -11.05
CA HIS A 125 2.29 -14.96 -11.39
C HIS A 125 2.00 -16.01 -10.31
N ALA A 126 1.65 -15.61 -9.10
CA ALA A 126 1.40 -16.50 -7.96
C ALA A 126 0.02 -17.19 -8.00
N GLY A 127 -0.90 -16.75 -8.88
CA GLY A 127 -2.25 -17.31 -8.98
C GLY A 127 -2.35 -18.74 -9.52
N ASN A 128 -1.24 -19.36 -9.92
CA ASN A 128 -1.25 -20.67 -10.58
C ASN A 128 -0.62 -21.82 -9.75
N LYS A 129 -0.28 -21.58 -8.48
CA LYS A 129 0.35 -22.62 -7.64
C LYS A 129 -0.58 -23.33 -6.66
N SER A 130 -1.86 -22.95 -6.58
CA SER A 130 -2.79 -23.52 -5.60
C SER A 130 -3.58 -24.74 -6.09
N SER A 131 -3.39 -25.20 -7.34
CA SER A 131 -4.17 -26.34 -7.87
C SER A 131 -3.40 -27.66 -7.93
N GLU A 132 -2.14 -27.71 -7.50
CA GLU A 132 -1.29 -28.92 -7.61
C GLU A 132 -1.00 -29.64 -6.30
N ALA A 133 -1.58 -29.20 -5.18
CA ALA A 133 -1.38 -29.82 -3.87
C ALA A 133 -2.65 -30.49 -3.29
N ALA A 134 -3.56 -30.95 -4.17
CA ALA A 134 -4.75 -31.72 -3.76
C ALA A 134 -4.90 -32.96 -4.64
N GLU A 135 -3.89 -33.85 -4.59
CA GLU A 135 -4.03 -35.27 -4.92
C GLU A 135 -3.28 -36.13 -3.91
#